data_0b565af77774938e9daafe156e1e17eb
#
_entry.id   0b565af77774938e9daafe156e1e17eb
#
_cell.length_a   1.000
_cell.length_b   1.000
_cell.length_c   1.000
_cell.angle_alpha   90.00
_cell.angle_beta   90.00
_cell.angle_gamma   90.00
#
_symmetry.space_group_name_H-M   'P 1'
#
loop_
_entity.id
_entity.type
_entity.pdbx_description
1 polymer ?
#
loop_
_entity_poly.entity_id
_entity_poly.type
_entity_poly.pdbx_seq_one_letter_code
_entity_poly.pdbx_strand_id
1 'polypeptide(L)'
;MKRAVLVIIKGRDVGRSVVVNVGHCVMLGRSPDISGSTGMITQHSLTRLDDEDNKTVARHLKIRAPLKEGARALLTSFDRDPDVGLQDDAVSSRHMMIFVDEAGASLLDVASTNGTFVNGRRITEAELALGDLVRIGETRIEVRG
;
A
#
# COMPACT_ATOMS: atom_id res chain seq x y z
N MET A 1 -11.09 3.16 -12.82
CA MET A 1 -10.01 2.17 -12.67
C MET A 1 -10.57 1.00 -11.86
N LYS A 2 -10.56 -0.16 -12.46
CA LYS A 2 -11.08 -1.36 -11.77
C LYS A 2 -9.99 -2.18 -11.10
N ARG A 3 -8.76 -1.77 -11.27
CA ARG A 3 -7.62 -2.35 -10.61
C ARG A 3 -6.46 -1.38 -10.71
N ALA A 4 -5.51 -1.52 -9.82
CA ALA A 4 -4.26 -0.80 -9.91
C ALA A 4 -3.14 -1.82 -10.08
N VAL A 5 -2.25 -1.58 -11.02
CA VAL A 5 -1.05 -2.38 -11.19
C VAL A 5 0.13 -1.53 -10.72
N LEU A 6 0.81 -2.02 -9.70
CA LEU A 6 1.96 -1.32 -9.12
C LEU A 6 3.21 -1.98 -9.68
N VAL A 7 3.94 -1.26 -10.53
CA VAL A 7 5.14 -1.79 -11.16
C VAL A 7 6.36 -1.17 -10.49
N ILE A 8 7.22 -1.99 -9.95
CA ILE A 8 8.45 -1.51 -9.32
C ILE A 8 9.47 -1.21 -10.40
N ILE A 9 9.80 0.06 -10.56
CA ILE A 9 10.66 0.54 -11.63
C ILE A 9 12.06 0.89 -11.16
N LYS A 10 12.29 0.97 -9.84
CA LYS A 10 13.60 1.23 -9.28
C LYS A 10 13.70 0.60 -7.90
N GLY A 11 14.89 0.10 -7.56
CA GLY A 11 15.17 -0.56 -6.29
C GLY A 11 15.56 -2.01 -6.49
N ARG A 12 15.77 -2.73 -5.39
CA ARG A 12 16.18 -4.14 -5.45
C ARG A 12 15.09 -5.04 -6.04
N ASP A 13 13.84 -4.61 -5.95
CA ASP A 13 12.70 -5.39 -6.44
C ASP A 13 12.25 -4.97 -7.83
N VAL A 14 13.08 -4.24 -8.56
CA VAL A 14 12.73 -3.76 -9.91
C VAL A 14 12.26 -4.91 -10.79
N GLY A 15 11.17 -4.67 -11.51
CA GLY A 15 10.55 -5.69 -12.37
C GLY A 15 9.40 -6.44 -11.73
N ARG A 16 9.24 -6.36 -10.40
CA ARG A 16 8.06 -6.94 -9.74
C ARG A 16 6.84 -6.08 -9.99
N SER A 17 5.71 -6.70 -10.03
CA SER A 17 4.44 -5.98 -10.12
C SER A 17 3.42 -6.58 -9.16
N VAL A 18 2.51 -5.73 -8.70
CA VAL A 18 1.45 -6.11 -7.78
C VAL A 18 0.13 -5.63 -8.35
N VAL A 19 -0.83 -6.51 -8.45
CA VAL A 19 -2.17 -6.17 -8.94
C VAL A 19 -3.11 -6.09 -7.75
N VAL A 20 -3.79 -4.97 -7.63
CA VAL A 20 -4.81 -4.77 -6.59
C VAL A 20 -6.13 -4.54 -7.29
N ASN A 21 -7.06 -5.46 -7.11
CA ASN A 21 -8.37 -5.40 -7.77
C ASN A 21 -9.34 -4.52 -6.99
N VAL A 22 -10.41 -4.09 -7.65
CA VAL A 22 -11.45 -3.31 -6.98
C VAL A 22 -12.02 -4.11 -5.81
N GLY A 23 -12.21 -3.44 -4.68
CA GLY A 23 -12.64 -4.09 -3.45
C GLY A 23 -11.52 -4.71 -2.64
N HIS A 24 -10.29 -4.59 -3.08
CA HIS A 24 -9.11 -5.14 -2.39
C HIS A 24 -8.19 -4.06 -1.88
N CYS A 25 -7.37 -4.41 -0.91
CA CYS A 25 -6.30 -3.55 -0.42
C CYS A 25 -5.07 -4.38 -0.14
N VAL A 26 -3.92 -3.71 -0.09
CA VAL A 26 -2.64 -4.39 0.15
C VAL A 26 -1.75 -3.50 1.01
N MET A 27 -0.97 -4.13 1.89
CA MET A 27 0.06 -3.47 2.68
C MET A 27 1.41 -3.69 2.02
N LEU A 28 2.18 -2.62 1.83
CA LEU A 28 3.57 -2.73 1.39
C LEU A 28 4.48 -2.31 2.54
N GLY A 29 5.51 -3.10 2.75
CA GLY A 29 6.46 -2.85 3.82
C GLY A 29 7.76 -3.58 3.59
N ARG A 30 8.68 -3.44 4.53
CA ARG A 30 9.97 -4.09 4.44
C ARG A 30 9.80 -5.60 4.65
N SER A 31 10.42 -6.35 3.75
CA SER A 31 10.44 -7.80 3.88
C SER A 31 11.17 -8.23 5.16
N PRO A 32 10.63 -9.17 5.93
CA PRO A 32 11.33 -9.69 7.10
C PRO A 32 12.61 -10.43 6.74
N ASP A 33 12.78 -10.84 5.49
CA ASP A 33 13.93 -11.59 5.03
C ASP A 33 14.99 -10.73 4.35
N ILE A 34 14.96 -9.43 4.60
CA ILE A 34 15.89 -8.51 3.96
C ILE A 34 17.35 -8.83 4.27
N SER A 35 17.60 -9.52 5.36
CA SER A 35 18.95 -9.90 5.76
C SER A 35 19.53 -11.06 4.95
N GLY A 36 18.83 -11.51 3.92
CA GLY A 36 19.33 -12.57 3.06
C GLY A 36 19.10 -13.96 3.59
N SER A 37 18.34 -14.13 4.64
CA SER A 37 17.95 -15.44 5.08
C SER A 37 17.07 -16.06 4.00
N THR A 38 17.42 -17.27 3.61
CA THR A 38 16.66 -18.01 2.61
C THR A 38 15.46 -18.70 3.20
N GLY A 39 15.04 -18.26 4.37
CA GLY A 39 13.87 -18.84 5.03
C GLY A 39 12.65 -18.80 4.14
N MET A 40 11.84 -19.79 4.29
CA MET A 40 10.58 -19.88 3.57
C MET A 40 9.73 -18.67 3.93
N ILE A 41 9.59 -17.77 2.98
CA ILE A 41 8.71 -16.63 3.16
C ILE A 41 7.29 -17.16 3.15
N THR A 42 6.60 -16.96 4.24
CA THR A 42 5.18 -17.25 4.29
C THR A 42 4.49 -16.19 3.45
N GLN A 43 4.16 -16.55 2.23
CA GLN A 43 3.58 -15.62 1.27
C GLN A 43 2.20 -15.13 1.64
N HIS A 44 1.65 -15.59 2.73
CA HIS A 44 0.28 -15.27 3.12
C HIS A 44 0.20 -14.60 4.49
N SER A 45 1.34 -14.22 5.07
CA SER A 45 1.27 -13.55 6.36
C SER A 45 0.81 -12.12 6.18
N LEU A 46 -0.15 -11.72 6.97
CA LEU A 46 -0.62 -10.36 7.02
C LEU A 46 -0.08 -9.72 8.29
N THR A 47 0.60 -8.59 8.13
CA THR A 47 1.05 -7.82 9.27
C THR A 47 -0.17 -7.32 10.03
N ARG A 48 -0.21 -7.60 11.31
CA ARG A 48 -1.32 -7.19 12.14
C ARG A 48 -1.27 -5.68 12.36
N LEU A 49 -2.37 -5.03 12.07
CA LEU A 49 -2.51 -3.61 12.35
C LEU A 49 -2.83 -3.42 13.82
N ASP A 50 -2.16 -2.48 14.48
CA ASP A 50 -2.49 -2.13 15.84
C ASP A 50 -3.70 -1.16 15.89
N ASP A 51 -4.12 -0.76 17.08
CA ASP A 51 -5.29 0.09 17.23
C ASP A 51 -5.11 1.46 16.57
N GLU A 52 -3.91 2.01 16.61
CA GLU A 52 -3.61 3.29 15.97
C GLU A 52 -3.70 3.17 14.45
N ASP A 53 -3.15 2.10 13.90
CA ASP A 53 -3.22 1.84 12.47
C ASP A 53 -4.66 1.67 12.02
N ASN A 54 -5.46 0.94 12.79
CA ASN A 54 -6.87 0.73 12.48
C ASN A 54 -7.64 2.04 12.48
N LYS A 55 -7.36 2.93 13.42
CA LYS A 55 -8.00 4.26 13.46
C LYS A 55 -7.61 5.09 12.25
N THR A 56 -6.34 5.05 11.87
CA THR A 56 -5.84 5.77 10.71
C THR A 56 -6.50 5.29 9.44
N VAL A 57 -6.60 4.00 9.26
CA VAL A 57 -7.24 3.40 8.08
C VAL A 57 -8.73 3.74 8.06
N ALA A 58 -9.41 3.61 9.17
CA ALA A 58 -10.83 3.93 9.26
C ALA A 58 -11.10 5.38 8.90
N ARG A 59 -10.27 6.30 9.37
CA ARG A 59 -10.39 7.71 9.04
C ARG A 59 -10.18 7.96 7.55
N HIS A 60 -9.19 7.33 6.96
CA HIS A 60 -8.91 7.45 5.54
C HIS A 60 -10.12 7.00 4.70
N LEU A 61 -10.67 5.85 5.02
CA LEU A 61 -11.81 5.31 4.30
C LEU A 61 -13.04 6.18 4.46
N LYS A 62 -13.24 6.77 5.63
CA LYS A 62 -14.32 7.68 5.88
C LYS A 62 -14.25 8.95 5.05
N ILE A 63 -13.07 9.52 4.95
CA ILE A 63 -12.84 10.73 4.15
C ILE A 63 -13.06 10.42 2.68
N ARG A 64 -12.63 9.26 2.22
CA ARG A 64 -12.71 8.88 0.83
C ARG A 64 -14.14 8.63 0.36
N ALA A 65 -14.99 8.07 1.22
CA ALA A 65 -16.34 7.70 0.84
C ALA A 65 -17.35 8.10 1.91
N PRO A 66 -17.44 9.42 2.22
CA PRO A 66 -18.23 9.86 3.36
C PRO A 66 -19.73 9.65 3.19
N LEU A 67 -20.22 9.52 1.95
CA LEU A 67 -21.64 9.48 1.67
C LEU A 67 -22.14 8.13 1.18
N LYS A 68 -21.28 7.17 1.02
CA LYS A 68 -21.73 5.85 0.65
C LYS A 68 -22.30 5.18 1.90
N GLU A 69 -23.41 4.50 1.71
CA GLU A 69 -23.96 3.70 2.77
C GLU A 69 -22.97 2.74 3.33
N GLY A 70 -22.03 2.45 2.57
CA GLY A 70 -20.92 1.82 3.12
C GLY A 70 -20.08 2.74 3.99
N ALA A 71 -20.59 3.74 4.58
CA ALA A 71 -19.84 4.51 5.54
C ALA A 71 -19.30 3.63 6.65
N ARG A 72 -19.80 2.50 6.73
CA ARG A 72 -19.12 1.41 7.33
C ARG A 72 -18.03 0.89 6.45
N ALA A 73 -17.65 1.65 5.43
CA ALA A 73 -16.50 1.32 4.61
C ALA A 73 -15.30 1.30 5.51
N LEU A 74 -15.21 0.32 6.20
CA LEU A 74 -14.18 0.00 7.11
C LEU A 74 -13.33 -1.02 6.41
N LEU A 75 -12.28 -1.38 7.03
CA LEU A 75 -11.44 -2.48 6.58
C LEU A 75 -12.24 -3.71 6.17
N THR A 76 -13.41 -3.91 6.77
CA THR A 76 -14.29 -5.03 6.44
C THR A 76 -14.89 -4.95 5.05
N SER A 77 -14.85 -3.78 4.41
CA SER A 77 -15.35 -3.61 3.04
C SER A 77 -14.32 -3.96 1.99
N PHE A 78 -13.08 -4.17 2.39
CA PHE A 78 -11.99 -4.50 1.49
C PHE A 78 -11.43 -5.86 1.84
N ASP A 79 -11.21 -6.68 0.82
CA ASP A 79 -10.49 -7.92 0.98
C ASP A 79 -9.00 -7.58 1.03
N ARG A 80 -8.33 -7.97 2.09
CA ARG A 80 -6.92 -7.68 2.23
C ARG A 80 -6.09 -8.76 1.56
N ASP A 81 -5.31 -8.35 0.56
CA ASP A 81 -4.37 -9.24 -0.10
C ASP A 81 -3.14 -9.47 0.78
N PRO A 82 -2.39 -10.55 0.55
CA PRO A 82 -1.15 -10.77 1.29
C PRO A 82 -0.20 -9.59 1.20
N ASP A 83 0.51 -9.32 2.29
CA ASP A 83 1.45 -8.21 2.34
C ASP A 83 2.55 -8.35 1.29
N VAL A 84 2.96 -7.23 0.72
CA VAL A 84 4.07 -7.18 -0.22
C VAL A 84 5.31 -6.75 0.53
N GLY A 85 6.28 -7.65 0.61
CA GLY A 85 7.56 -7.36 1.24
C GLY A 85 8.57 -6.85 0.23
N LEU A 86 9.21 -5.72 0.54
CA LEU A 86 10.22 -5.09 -0.30
C LEU A 86 11.60 -5.25 0.31
N GLN A 87 12.59 -5.49 -0.54
CA GLN A 87 13.99 -5.60 -0.16
C GLN A 87 14.60 -4.19 -0.06
N ASP A 88 14.18 -3.43 0.93
CA ASP A 88 14.58 -2.03 1.07
C ASP A 88 14.67 -1.66 2.54
N ASP A 89 15.90 -1.38 3.01
CA ASP A 89 16.17 -1.06 4.40
C ASP A 89 15.49 0.24 4.85
N ALA A 90 15.24 1.14 3.92
CA ALA A 90 14.63 2.43 4.22
C ALA A 90 13.10 2.38 4.26
N VAL A 91 12.53 1.22 3.99
CA VAL A 91 11.08 1.00 4.05
C VAL A 91 10.71 0.45 5.43
N SER A 92 9.69 1.03 6.04
CA SER A 92 9.19 0.54 7.32
C SER A 92 8.49 -0.80 7.17
N SER A 93 8.44 -1.59 8.23
CA SER A 93 7.77 -2.91 8.22
C SER A 93 6.32 -2.79 7.78
N ARG A 94 5.63 -1.73 8.20
CA ARG A 94 4.31 -1.35 7.74
C ARG A 94 4.46 0.05 7.20
N HIS A 95 4.53 0.20 5.89
CA HIS A 95 4.86 1.48 5.30
C HIS A 95 3.66 2.18 4.71
N MET A 96 2.95 1.53 3.82
CA MET A 96 1.78 2.12 3.17
C MET A 96 0.77 1.06 2.78
N MET A 97 -0.46 1.48 2.60
CA MET A 97 -1.52 0.63 2.06
C MET A 97 -2.08 1.24 0.79
N ILE A 98 -2.46 0.39 -0.12
CA ILE A 98 -3.15 0.77 -1.35
C ILE A 98 -4.54 0.17 -1.29
N PHE A 99 -5.54 0.99 -1.57
CA PHE A 99 -6.95 0.59 -1.61
C PHE A 99 -7.49 0.87 -3.00
N VAL A 100 -8.25 -0.06 -3.55
CA VAL A 100 -8.92 0.16 -4.84
C VAL A 100 -10.42 -0.02 -4.66
N ASP A 101 -11.16 1.02 -4.98
CA ASP A 101 -12.62 0.97 -4.99
C ASP A 101 -13.13 1.42 -6.36
N GLU A 102 -14.43 1.53 -6.51
CA GLU A 102 -15.01 1.93 -7.80
C GLU A 102 -14.62 3.35 -8.23
N ALA A 103 -14.25 4.19 -7.27
CA ALA A 103 -13.79 5.53 -7.58
C ALA A 103 -12.32 5.58 -8.00
N GLY A 104 -11.57 4.50 -7.80
CA GLY A 104 -10.18 4.42 -8.18
C GLY A 104 -9.28 3.93 -7.06
N ALA A 105 -7.99 4.19 -7.18
CA ALA A 105 -6.99 3.79 -6.22
C ALA A 105 -6.64 4.92 -5.27
N SER A 106 -6.35 4.57 -4.02
CA SER A 106 -5.86 5.52 -3.03
C SER A 106 -4.73 4.90 -2.22
N LEU A 107 -3.89 5.77 -1.69
CA LEU A 107 -2.71 5.41 -0.92
C LEU A 107 -2.79 6.02 0.47
N LEU A 108 -2.40 5.25 1.47
CA LEU A 108 -2.33 5.70 2.85
C LEU A 108 -0.95 5.35 3.43
N ASP A 109 -0.24 6.35 3.94
CA ASP A 109 0.99 6.12 4.69
C ASP A 109 0.62 5.65 6.09
N VAL A 110 1.17 4.53 6.52
CA VAL A 110 0.86 3.94 7.82
C VAL A 110 1.98 4.28 8.80
N ALA A 111 2.10 5.57 9.13
CA ALA A 111 3.08 6.07 10.08
C ALA A 111 4.52 5.62 9.77
N SER A 112 4.92 5.67 8.51
CA SER A 112 6.26 5.28 8.11
C SER A 112 7.33 6.21 8.69
N THR A 113 8.54 5.70 8.87
CA THR A 113 9.65 6.47 9.40
C THR A 113 10.16 7.47 8.37
N ASN A 114 10.35 7.04 7.13
CA ASN A 114 10.97 7.86 6.09
C ASN A 114 9.98 8.54 5.15
N GLY A 115 8.69 8.25 5.30
CA GLY A 115 7.66 8.89 4.51
C GLY A 115 7.32 8.17 3.21
N THR A 116 6.20 8.57 2.65
CA THR A 116 5.72 8.12 1.34
C THR A 116 5.58 9.35 0.45
N PHE A 117 6.05 9.25 -0.78
CA PHE A 117 6.07 10.36 -1.72
C PHE A 117 5.33 9.99 -3.00
N VAL A 118 4.48 10.89 -3.47
CA VAL A 118 3.78 10.73 -4.75
C VAL A 118 4.20 11.90 -5.64
N ASN A 119 4.80 11.58 -6.77
CA ASN A 119 5.32 12.56 -7.72
C ASN A 119 6.24 13.60 -7.03
N GLY A 120 7.06 13.13 -6.09
CA GLY A 120 8.02 13.96 -5.37
C GLY A 120 7.46 14.70 -4.17
N ARG A 121 6.18 14.58 -3.90
CA ARG A 121 5.54 15.26 -2.76
C ARG A 121 5.27 14.26 -1.64
N ARG A 122 5.72 14.59 -0.44
CA ARG A 122 5.42 13.77 0.74
C ARG A 122 3.93 13.87 1.07
N ILE A 123 3.30 12.71 1.25
CA ILE A 123 1.87 12.64 1.54
C ILE A 123 1.61 11.73 2.74
N THR A 124 0.47 11.92 3.38
CA THR A 124 -0.04 10.97 4.37
C THR A 124 -1.13 10.11 3.74
N GLU A 125 -1.88 10.67 2.82
CA GLU A 125 -2.86 9.96 2.02
C GLU A 125 -3.02 10.69 0.70
N ALA A 126 -3.34 9.96 -0.36
CA ALA A 126 -3.50 10.53 -1.69
C ALA A 126 -4.35 9.62 -2.56
N GLU A 127 -5.03 10.21 -3.51
CA GLU A 127 -5.63 9.45 -4.60
C GLU A 127 -4.56 9.23 -5.65
N LEU A 128 -4.58 8.06 -6.26
CA LEU A 128 -3.61 7.68 -7.28
C LEU A 128 -4.25 7.70 -8.66
N ALA A 129 -3.52 8.20 -9.63
CA ALA A 129 -3.90 8.19 -11.03
C ALA A 129 -2.90 7.37 -11.82
N LEU A 130 -3.30 6.96 -13.01
CA LEU A 130 -2.40 6.24 -13.91
C LEU A 130 -1.18 7.09 -14.22
N GLY A 131 0.00 6.50 -14.10
CA GLY A 131 1.25 7.20 -14.36
C GLY A 131 1.86 7.85 -13.12
N ASP A 132 1.18 7.86 -12.00
CA ASP A 132 1.75 8.41 -10.77
C ASP A 132 2.97 7.59 -10.34
N LEU A 133 3.97 8.29 -9.82
CA LEU A 133 5.18 7.69 -9.30
C LEU A 133 5.17 7.78 -7.79
N VAL A 134 5.23 6.62 -7.15
CA VAL A 134 5.26 6.50 -5.69
C VAL A 134 6.67 6.11 -5.26
N ARG A 135 7.21 6.81 -4.29
CA ARG A 135 8.51 6.47 -3.72
C ARG A 135 8.38 6.17 -2.24
N ILE A 136 8.90 5.01 -1.86
CA ILE A 136 9.08 4.62 -0.45
C ILE A 136 10.50 4.09 -0.30
N GLY A 137 11.26 4.67 0.64
CA GLY A 137 12.68 4.37 0.75
C GLY A 137 13.39 4.66 -0.57
N GLU A 138 14.11 3.69 -1.09
CA GLU A 138 14.78 3.78 -2.38
C GLU A 138 13.98 3.12 -3.50
N THR A 139 12.82 2.60 -3.18
CA THR A 139 11.95 1.90 -4.13
C THR A 139 11.03 2.88 -4.82
N ARG A 140 10.95 2.80 -6.14
CA ARG A 140 10.02 3.60 -6.94
C ARG A 140 9.03 2.70 -7.64
N ILE A 141 7.78 3.11 -7.59
CA ILE A 141 6.65 2.33 -8.10
C ILE A 141 5.85 3.20 -9.05
N GLU A 142 5.54 2.67 -10.22
CA GLU A 142 4.66 3.35 -11.18
C GLU A 142 3.27 2.74 -11.09
N VAL A 143 2.26 3.60 -11.05
CA VAL A 143 0.85 3.17 -11.00
C VAL A 143 0.35 2.99 -12.43
N ARG A 144 -0.11 1.80 -12.74
CA ARG A 144 -0.71 1.46 -14.03
C ARG A 144 -2.11 0.87 -13.84
N GLY A 145 -2.82 0.70 -14.89
CA GLY A 145 -4.17 0.15 -14.83
C GLY A 145 -4.39 -1.16 -15.57
#